data_9466bdc7d4d62a30038624297368ff91
#
_entry.id   9466bdc7d4d62a30038624297368ff91
#
_cell.length_a   1.000
_cell.length_b   1.000
_cell.length_c   1.000
_cell.angle_alpha   90.00
_cell.angle_beta   90.00
_cell.angle_gamma   90.00
#
_symmetry.space_group_name_H-M   'P 1'
#
loop_
_entity.id
_entity.type
_entity.pdbx_description
1 polymer ?
#
loop_
_entity_poly.entity_id
_entity_poly.type
_entity_poly.pdbx_seq_one_letter_code
_entity_poly.pdbx_strand_id
1 'polypeptide(L)'
;MTDVSTVPIETLAEEMFQLVTECAGKKNLKAGDLTKAMIAKHGEQACSKEDCKKAIRLLIDSARCTYTYVGASYIVPTPKPEGT
;
A
#
# COMPACT_ATOMS: atom_id res chain seq x y z
N MET A 1 -16.38 -18.68 8.03
CA MET A 1 -16.06 -18.38 7.99
C MET A 1 -15.17 -18.03 7.86
N THR A 2 -15.11 -17.90 7.90
CA THR A 2 -14.41 -17.35 7.50
C THR A 2 -13.11 -17.54 7.81
N ASP A 3 -12.37 -17.55 7.01
CA ASP A 3 -11.01 -17.65 7.25
C ASP A 3 -10.48 -16.41 7.79
N VAL A 4 -9.99 -16.47 8.96
CA VAL A 4 -9.54 -15.26 9.59
C VAL A 4 -8.05 -15.16 9.65
N SER A 5 -7.34 -16.08 9.03
CA SER A 5 -5.89 -16.04 9.13
C SER A 5 -5.27 -15.17 8.06
N THR A 6 -6.06 -14.68 7.11
CA THR A 6 -5.54 -13.87 6.02
C THR A 6 -6.24 -12.52 5.97
N VAL A 7 -5.46 -11.47 5.88
CA VAL A 7 -6.02 -10.14 5.76
C VAL A 7 -6.50 -9.93 4.34
N PRO A 8 -7.72 -9.46 4.14
CA PRO A 8 -8.22 -9.22 2.78
C PRO A 8 -7.35 -8.20 2.06
N ILE A 9 -7.26 -8.37 0.75
CA ILE A 9 -6.44 -7.47 -0.07
C ILE A 9 -6.95 -6.04 0.07
N GLU A 10 -8.25 -5.86 0.14
CA GLU A 10 -8.80 -4.52 0.25
C GLU A 10 -8.39 -3.87 1.57
N THR A 11 -8.36 -4.64 2.64
CA THR A 11 -7.92 -4.11 3.92
C THR A 11 -6.45 -3.73 3.88
N LEU A 12 -5.63 -4.58 3.27
CA LEU A 12 -4.21 -4.26 3.11
C LEU A 12 -4.04 -2.97 2.32
N ALA A 13 -4.81 -2.82 1.24
CA ALA A 13 -4.71 -1.63 0.41
C ALA A 13 -5.09 -0.38 1.21
N GLU A 14 -6.13 -0.48 2.01
CA GLU A 14 -6.54 0.65 2.83
C GLU A 14 -5.46 1.06 3.81
N GLU A 15 -4.88 0.08 4.47
CA GLU A 15 -3.84 0.37 5.46
C GLU A 15 -2.59 0.92 4.80
N MET A 16 -2.24 0.38 3.64
CA MET A 16 -1.11 0.91 2.90
C MET A 16 -1.37 2.35 2.46
N PHE A 17 -2.60 2.62 2.02
CA PHE A 17 -2.96 3.97 1.60
C PHE A 17 -2.85 4.95 2.77
N GLN A 18 -3.30 4.53 3.94
CA GLN A 18 -3.18 5.39 5.11
C GLN A 18 -1.72 5.66 5.45
N LEU A 19 -0.90 4.63 5.37
CA LEU A 19 0.52 4.78 5.66
C LEU A 19 1.19 5.73 4.67
N VAL A 20 0.88 5.54 3.39
CA VAL A 20 1.44 6.40 2.36
C VAL A 20 1.00 7.83 2.56
N THR A 21 -0.26 8.02 2.91
CA THR A 21 -0.78 9.36 3.14
C THR A 21 -0.12 10.02 4.32
N GLU A 22 0.10 9.27 5.39
CA GLU A 22 0.75 9.80 6.58
C GLU A 22 2.18 10.20 6.30
N CYS A 23 2.86 9.48 5.43
CA CYS A 23 4.24 9.77 5.12
C CYS A 23 4.40 10.78 3.98
N ALA A 24 3.30 11.13 3.34
CA ALA A 24 3.37 12.05 2.21
C ALA A 24 3.95 13.39 2.66
N GLY A 25 4.94 13.86 1.92
CA GLY A 25 5.60 15.10 2.28
C GLY A 25 6.67 14.96 3.34
N LYS A 26 6.74 13.79 3.99
CA LYS A 26 7.76 13.54 5.00
C LYS A 26 8.82 12.59 4.50
N LYS A 27 8.42 11.55 3.85
CA LYS A 27 9.35 10.63 3.24
C LYS A 27 8.60 9.83 2.19
N ASN A 28 9.36 9.29 1.26
CA ASN A 28 8.80 8.48 0.20
C ASN A 28 8.92 7.02 0.58
N LEU A 29 7.92 6.24 0.23
CA LEU A 29 7.89 4.82 0.55
C LEU A 29 7.95 4.02 -0.74
N LYS A 30 8.74 2.97 -0.72
CA LYS A 30 8.81 2.04 -1.82
C LYS A 30 7.80 0.91 -1.59
N ALA A 31 7.53 0.17 -2.66
CA ALA A 31 6.64 -0.98 -2.52
C ALA A 31 7.16 -1.95 -1.46
N GLY A 32 8.47 -2.14 -1.41
CA GLY A 32 9.06 -3.01 -0.40
C GLY A 32 8.84 -2.50 1.00
N ASP A 33 8.88 -1.19 1.18
CA ASP A 33 8.64 -0.61 2.50
C ASP A 33 7.22 -0.88 2.96
N LEU A 34 6.26 -0.74 2.06
CA LEU A 34 4.87 -1.01 2.39
C LEU A 34 4.67 -2.49 2.70
N THR A 35 5.30 -3.34 1.92
CA THR A 35 5.22 -4.78 2.15
C THR A 35 5.76 -5.14 3.52
N LYS A 36 6.92 -4.62 3.86
CA LYS A 36 7.52 -4.90 5.16
C LYS A 36 6.65 -4.38 6.30
N ALA A 37 6.06 -3.21 6.12
CA ALA A 37 5.22 -2.64 7.16
C ALA A 37 4.00 -3.50 7.41
N MET A 38 3.39 -3.99 6.34
CA MET A 38 2.21 -4.83 6.49
C MET A 38 2.56 -6.18 7.12
N ILE A 39 3.67 -6.76 6.70
CA ILE A 39 4.10 -8.03 7.27
C ILE A 39 4.46 -7.86 8.73
N ALA A 40 5.09 -6.75 9.08
CA ALA A 40 5.43 -6.48 10.47
C ALA A 40 4.17 -6.28 11.31
N LYS A 41 3.13 -5.71 10.71
CA LYS A 41 1.91 -5.44 11.45
C LYS A 41 1.03 -6.68 11.60
N HIS A 42 0.87 -7.44 10.53
CA HIS A 42 -0.07 -8.56 10.52
C HIS A 42 0.59 -9.92 10.63
N GLY A 43 1.88 -9.99 10.29
CA GLY A 43 2.56 -11.27 10.25
C GLY A 43 2.52 -11.87 8.87
N GLU A 44 3.59 -12.59 8.54
CA GLU A 44 3.72 -13.18 7.22
C GLU A 44 2.65 -14.22 6.95
N GLN A 45 2.12 -14.81 8.00
CA GLN A 45 1.06 -15.78 7.84
C GLN A 45 -0.27 -15.15 7.46
N ALA A 46 -0.48 -13.91 7.89
CA ALA A 46 -1.72 -13.21 7.59
C ALA A 46 -1.63 -12.44 6.29
N CYS A 47 -0.46 -11.96 5.92
CA CYS A 47 -0.30 -11.26 4.67
C CYS A 47 1.07 -11.59 4.10
N SER A 48 1.07 -12.26 2.96
CA SER A 48 2.30 -12.63 2.29
C SER A 48 2.76 -11.49 1.40
N LYS A 49 3.96 -11.64 0.84
CA LYS A 49 4.47 -10.66 -0.10
C LYS A 49 3.56 -10.53 -1.31
N GLU A 50 2.99 -11.64 -1.74
CA GLU A 50 2.10 -11.61 -2.90
C GLU A 50 0.82 -10.84 -2.58
N ASP A 51 0.30 -11.03 -1.38
CA ASP A 51 -0.87 -10.28 -0.97
C ASP A 51 -0.58 -8.79 -0.97
N CYS A 52 0.60 -8.42 -0.49
CA CYS A 52 0.99 -7.03 -0.47
C CYS A 52 1.13 -6.46 -1.87
N LYS A 53 1.66 -7.26 -2.80
CA LYS A 53 1.75 -6.82 -4.18
C LYS A 53 0.37 -6.57 -4.78
N LYS A 54 -0.56 -7.45 -4.48
CA LYS A 54 -1.92 -7.30 -4.98
C LYS A 54 -2.58 -6.05 -4.40
N ALA A 55 -2.32 -5.78 -3.14
CA ALA A 55 -2.88 -4.60 -2.51
C ALA A 55 -2.32 -3.33 -3.14
N ILE A 56 -1.02 -3.31 -3.39
CA ILE A 56 -0.40 -2.17 -4.04
C ILE A 56 -0.97 -1.98 -5.43
N ARG A 57 -1.13 -3.06 -6.15
CA ARG A 57 -1.70 -2.98 -7.48
C ARG A 57 -3.12 -2.43 -7.44
N LEU A 58 -3.88 -2.84 -6.43
CA LEU A 58 -5.22 -2.32 -6.26
C LEU A 58 -5.19 -0.80 -6.06
N LEU A 59 -4.25 -0.31 -5.26
CA LEU A 59 -4.13 1.12 -5.05
C LEU A 59 -3.80 1.86 -6.34
N ILE A 60 -2.91 1.29 -7.13
CA ILE A 60 -2.53 1.91 -8.40
C ILE A 60 -3.70 1.85 -9.38
N ASP A 61 -4.35 0.69 -9.48
CA ASP A 61 -5.44 0.52 -10.43
C ASP A 61 -6.64 1.40 -10.08
N SER A 62 -6.85 1.63 -8.80
CA SER A 62 -7.97 2.48 -8.38
C SER A 62 -7.59 3.97 -8.38
N ALA A 63 -6.36 4.27 -8.77
CA ALA A 63 -5.86 5.65 -8.86
C ALA A 63 -5.76 6.33 -7.50
N ARG A 64 -5.72 5.56 -6.43
CA ARG A 64 -5.50 6.14 -5.11
C ARG A 64 -4.04 6.49 -4.90
N CYS A 65 -3.16 5.69 -5.48
CA CYS A 65 -1.72 5.91 -5.39
C CYS A 65 -1.13 5.85 -6.77
N THR A 66 0.05 6.39 -6.90
CA THR A 66 0.77 6.34 -8.16
C THR A 66 2.25 6.19 -7.85
N TYR A 67 3.01 5.82 -8.86
CA TYR A 67 4.45 5.75 -8.73
C TYR A 67 5.06 7.10 -9.07
N THR A 68 6.09 7.45 -8.33
CA THR A 68 6.88 8.64 -8.68
C THR A 68 8.33 8.20 -8.75
N TYR A 69 9.10 8.90 -9.56
CA TYR A 69 10.49 8.55 -9.80
C TYR A 69 11.36 9.73 -9.39
N VAL A 70 12.04 9.57 -8.27
CA VAL A 70 12.97 10.60 -7.79
C VAL A 70 14.22 9.86 -7.39
N GLY A 71 14.97 9.40 -8.37
CA GLY A 71 16.12 8.55 -8.14
C GLY A 71 15.77 7.09 -7.98
N ALA A 72 14.53 6.79 -7.63
CA ALA A 72 14.04 5.42 -7.49
C ALA A 72 12.53 5.49 -7.58
N SER A 73 11.90 4.33 -7.66
CA SER A 73 10.44 4.27 -7.71
C SER A 73 9.86 4.32 -6.31
N TYR A 74 8.96 5.23 -6.09
CA TYR A 74 8.27 5.35 -4.81
C TYR A 74 6.78 5.36 -5.04
N ILE A 75 6.04 5.00 -4.01
CA ILE A 75 4.57 5.01 -4.06
C ILE A 75 4.10 6.20 -3.24
N VAL A 76 3.30 7.04 -3.86
CA VAL A 76 2.79 8.24 -3.21
C VAL A 76 1.29 8.32 -3.47
N PRO A 77 0.54 9.02 -2.62
CA PRO A 77 -0.88 9.20 -2.90
C PRO A 77 -1.03 10.03 -4.17
N THR A 78 -2.00 9.65 -4.98
CA THR A 78 -2.27 10.39 -6.21
C THR A 78 -2.69 11.81 -5.84
N PRO A 79 -2.14 12.82 -6.48
CA PRO A 79 -2.59 14.19 -6.22
C PRO A 79 -4.08 14.27 -6.52
N LYS A 80 -4.87 14.96 -5.65
CA LYS A 80 -6.24 14.91 -5.76
C LYS A 80 -6.74 15.61 -6.88
N PRO A 81 -7.30 15.06 -7.58
CA PRO A 81 -7.81 15.78 -8.66
C PRO A 81 -9.04 16.47 -8.22
N GLU A 82 -9.46 16.48 -7.76
CA GLU A 82 -10.40 16.80 -7.62
C GLU A 82 -10.97 17.25 -7.96
N GLY A 83 -11.20 17.47 -8.04
CA GLY A 83 -11.75 17.74 -8.43
C GLY A 83 -12.33 17.38 -8.58
N THR A 84 -12.26 17.20 -8.40
CA THR A 84 -12.72 16.73 -8.69
C THR A 84 -12.73 16.53 -8.55
#